data_5077041b3fcc56fdf97461a332f47f93
#
_entry.id   5077041b3fcc56fdf97461a332f47f93
#
_cell.length_a   1.000
_cell.length_b   1.000
_cell.length_c   1.000
_cell.angle_alpha   90.00
_cell.angle_beta   90.00
_cell.angle_gamma   90.00
#
_symmetry.space_group_name_H-M   'P 1'
#
loop_
_entity.id
_entity.type
_entity.pdbx_description
1 polymer ?
#
loop_
_entity_poly.entity_id
_entity_poly.type
_entity_poly.pdbx_seq_one_letter_code
_entity_poly.pdbx_strand_id
1 'polypeptide(L)'
;MEHSTEIILSRVKISKNKLLKFLTLLRIVMTTAIPKAFEGIVEVDETYLGGKWINKRKHVKLRQKSKRGRGTSKQPVFGILCRSGQVWAELIEGVEAEDLQPRIEKQVKKGSTICSDTWRGYTGIAAKGYVHRLVNHGKHEYSDRKGNHINGLEGFWGYLKRKMAAKGGIRKSRLHLYLGEYVWRYNHKLLSLKEQENMLNKLIFKHIWSEN
;
A
#
# COMPACT_ATOMS: atom_id res chain seq x y z
N MET A 1 -9.83 16.49 3.65
CA MET A 1 -10.16 16.69 2.21
C MET A 1 -8.85 16.89 1.45
N GLU A 2 -8.66 16.22 0.31
CA GLU A 2 -7.46 16.46 -0.51
C GLU A 2 -7.76 17.60 -1.49
N HIS A 3 -7.00 18.67 -1.42
CA HIS A 3 -7.11 19.79 -2.36
C HIS A 3 -6.13 19.62 -3.53
N SER A 4 -6.49 20.12 -4.71
CA SER A 4 -5.55 20.22 -5.83
C SER A 4 -4.46 21.25 -5.52
N THR A 5 -3.34 21.16 -6.23
CA THR A 5 -2.22 22.12 -6.08
C THR A 5 -2.68 23.55 -6.35
N GLU A 6 -3.56 23.75 -7.30
CA GLU A 6 -4.11 25.04 -7.66
C GLU A 6 -4.95 25.65 -6.52
N ILE A 7 -5.81 24.83 -5.89
CA ILE A 7 -6.61 25.28 -4.74
C ILE A 7 -5.71 25.63 -3.55
N ILE A 8 -4.64 24.89 -3.31
CA ILE A 8 -3.70 25.23 -2.24
C ILE A 8 -3.00 26.55 -2.57
N LEU A 9 -2.49 26.72 -3.80
CA LEU A 9 -1.81 27.95 -4.22
C LEU A 9 -2.69 29.19 -4.18
N SER A 10 -4.01 29.05 -4.42
CA SER A 10 -4.94 30.17 -4.28
C SER A 10 -5.14 30.65 -2.83
N ARG A 11 -4.79 29.81 -1.84
CA ARG A 11 -4.96 30.10 -0.40
C ARG A 11 -3.68 30.49 0.30
N VAL A 12 -2.50 30.14 -0.27
CA VAL A 12 -1.20 30.41 0.35
C VAL A 12 -0.28 31.12 -0.63
N LYS A 13 0.41 32.18 -0.17
CA LYS A 13 1.31 33.02 -0.99
C LYS A 13 2.71 32.37 -1.11
N ILE A 14 2.79 31.20 -1.76
CA ILE A 14 4.06 30.53 -2.04
C ILE A 14 4.16 30.13 -3.52
N SER A 15 5.38 29.97 -4.03
CA SER A 15 5.56 29.52 -5.41
C SER A 15 5.16 28.02 -5.55
N LYS A 16 4.72 27.65 -6.75
CA LYS A 16 4.38 26.25 -7.09
C LYS A 16 5.54 25.29 -6.78
N ASN A 17 6.78 25.69 -7.07
CA ASN A 17 7.95 24.88 -6.81
C ASN A 17 8.19 24.63 -5.31
N LYS A 18 8.00 25.66 -4.47
CA LYS A 18 8.09 25.53 -3.01
C LYS A 18 7.01 24.56 -2.50
N LEU A 19 5.76 24.71 -2.96
CA LEU A 19 4.68 23.82 -2.59
C LEU A 19 5.00 22.36 -2.98
N LEU A 20 5.46 22.10 -4.20
CA LEU A 20 5.77 20.75 -4.65
C LEU A 20 6.93 20.11 -3.87
N LYS A 21 7.96 20.91 -3.49
CA LYS A 21 9.03 20.44 -2.59
C LYS A 21 8.46 20.05 -1.23
N PHE A 22 7.62 20.90 -0.64
CA PHE A 22 7.00 20.63 0.66
C PHE A 22 6.09 19.38 0.62
N LEU A 23 5.26 19.24 -0.40
CA LEU A 23 4.44 18.04 -0.57
C LEU A 23 5.27 16.77 -0.76
N THR A 24 6.45 16.89 -1.37
CA THR A 24 7.39 15.76 -1.50
C THR A 24 7.99 15.40 -0.16
N LEU A 25 8.43 16.39 0.65
CA LEU A 25 8.91 16.16 2.01
C LEU A 25 7.85 15.48 2.88
N LEU A 26 6.60 15.96 2.85
CA LEU A 26 5.50 15.31 3.57
C LEU A 26 5.35 13.84 3.20
N ARG A 27 5.44 13.50 1.91
CA ARG A 27 5.40 12.10 1.47
C ARG A 27 6.58 11.29 1.99
N ILE A 28 7.79 11.85 1.95
CA ILE A 28 8.99 11.19 2.48
C ILE A 28 8.79 10.85 3.96
N VAL A 29 8.39 11.82 4.80
CA VAL A 29 8.19 11.56 6.23
C VAL A 29 7.05 10.58 6.50
N MET A 30 5.99 10.57 5.68
CA MET A 30 4.93 9.57 5.78
C MET A 30 5.44 8.16 5.47
N THR A 31 6.42 7.98 4.56
CA THR A 31 6.98 6.66 4.26
C THR A 31 7.81 6.11 5.43
N THR A 32 8.33 6.97 6.31
CA THR A 32 9.10 6.53 7.48
C THR A 32 8.22 6.10 8.66
N ALA A 33 6.93 6.45 8.64
CA ALA A 33 5.96 6.06 9.66
C ALA A 33 5.42 4.63 9.42
N ILE A 34 6.34 3.66 9.43
CA ILE A 34 6.02 2.24 9.23
C ILE A 34 5.39 1.70 10.52
N PRO A 35 4.24 1.00 10.45
CA PRO A 35 3.69 0.31 11.61
C PRO A 35 4.71 -0.67 12.21
N LYS A 36 4.66 -0.84 13.53
CA LYS A 36 5.42 -1.89 14.22
C LYS A 36 4.94 -3.25 13.74
N ALA A 37 5.72 -4.30 14.01
CA ALA A 37 5.39 -5.66 13.61
C ALA A 37 3.96 -6.04 14.03
N PHE A 38 3.21 -6.56 13.10
CA PHE A 38 1.83 -7.01 13.31
C PHE A 38 1.76 -8.31 14.10
N GLU A 39 0.69 -8.48 14.84
CA GLU A 39 0.42 -9.71 15.60
C GLU A 39 -1.07 -10.08 15.54
N GLY A 40 -1.41 -11.31 15.93
CA GLY A 40 -2.76 -11.81 15.90
C GLY A 40 -3.18 -12.29 14.52
N ILE A 41 -4.33 -11.84 14.00
CA ILE A 41 -4.82 -12.23 12.68
C ILE A 41 -4.46 -11.14 11.68
N VAL A 42 -3.73 -11.53 10.64
CA VAL A 42 -3.32 -10.64 9.55
C VAL A 42 -3.78 -11.18 8.20
N GLU A 43 -4.15 -10.29 7.31
CA GLU A 43 -4.47 -10.55 5.91
C GLU A 43 -3.25 -10.20 5.07
N VAL A 44 -2.90 -11.04 4.10
CA VAL A 44 -1.84 -10.78 3.13
C VAL A 44 -2.36 -10.98 1.71
N ASP A 45 -2.00 -10.08 0.81
CA ASP A 45 -2.44 -10.10 -0.58
C ASP A 45 -1.56 -9.21 -1.44
N GLU A 46 -1.58 -9.42 -2.76
CA GLU A 46 -0.90 -8.57 -3.74
C GLU A 46 -1.91 -7.83 -4.61
N THR A 47 -1.49 -6.66 -5.05
CA THR A 47 -2.21 -5.92 -6.08
C THR A 47 -1.26 -5.34 -7.11
N TYR A 48 -1.80 -4.88 -8.23
CA TYR A 48 -1.02 -4.33 -9.33
C TYR A 48 -1.43 -2.89 -9.60
N LEU A 49 -0.48 -1.96 -9.45
CA LEU A 49 -0.68 -0.53 -9.69
C LEU A 49 -0.19 -0.14 -11.08
N GLY A 50 -0.99 0.63 -11.79
CA GLY A 50 -0.67 1.13 -13.13
C GLY A 50 -1.91 1.47 -13.95
N GLY A 51 -1.72 2.23 -15.00
CA GLY A 51 -2.79 2.65 -15.89
C GLY A 51 -3.49 1.47 -16.59
N LYS A 52 -4.75 1.67 -16.94
CA LYS A 52 -5.50 0.69 -17.75
C LYS A 52 -4.82 0.54 -19.11
N TRP A 53 -4.78 -0.70 -19.64
CA TRP A 53 -4.20 -0.99 -20.95
C TRP A 53 -4.79 -0.13 -22.07
N ILE A 54 -6.09 0.10 -22.04
CA ILE A 54 -6.79 0.91 -23.02
C ILE A 54 -6.26 2.34 -23.12
N ASN A 55 -5.73 2.88 -22.02
CA ASN A 55 -5.18 4.24 -21.93
C ASN A 55 -3.70 4.32 -22.32
N LYS A 56 -3.03 3.19 -22.65
CA LYS A 56 -1.64 3.22 -23.09
C LYS A 56 -1.51 3.79 -24.51
N ARG A 57 -0.42 4.49 -24.76
CA ARG A 57 -0.10 5.08 -26.06
C ARG A 57 0.01 4.00 -27.14
N LYS A 58 -0.35 4.33 -28.37
CA LYS A 58 -0.39 3.40 -29.52
C LYS A 58 0.92 2.63 -29.71
N HIS A 59 2.08 3.32 -29.64
CA HIS A 59 3.40 2.69 -29.78
C HIS A 59 3.70 1.64 -28.70
N VAL A 60 3.17 1.82 -27.46
CA VAL A 60 3.32 0.82 -26.40
C VAL A 60 2.46 -0.40 -26.67
N LYS A 61 1.24 -0.19 -27.18
CA LYS A 61 0.32 -1.27 -27.56
C LYS A 61 0.85 -2.12 -28.72
N LEU A 62 1.59 -1.51 -29.64
CA LEU A 62 2.22 -2.23 -30.76
C LEU A 62 3.39 -3.12 -30.32
N ARG A 63 4.13 -2.72 -29.28
CA ARG A 63 5.32 -3.43 -28.78
C ARG A 63 5.01 -4.49 -27.73
N GLN A 64 3.88 -4.41 -27.07
CA GLN A 64 3.53 -5.27 -25.95
C GLN A 64 2.11 -5.79 -26.10
N LYS A 65 1.87 -7.06 -25.71
CA LYS A 65 0.53 -7.62 -25.60
C LYS A 65 -0.08 -7.27 -24.23
N SER A 66 -1.40 -7.09 -24.20
CA SER A 66 -2.13 -6.96 -22.93
C SER A 66 -2.07 -8.28 -22.17
N LYS A 67 -1.57 -8.23 -20.93
CA LYS A 67 -1.61 -9.37 -19.99
C LYS A 67 -2.37 -8.97 -18.74
N ARG A 68 -3.08 -9.91 -18.14
CA ARG A 68 -3.80 -9.74 -16.87
C ARG A 68 -3.07 -10.49 -15.75
N GLY A 69 -3.32 -10.11 -14.51
CA GLY A 69 -2.72 -10.77 -13.33
C GLY A 69 -1.20 -10.67 -13.32
N ARG A 70 -0.55 -11.73 -12.92
CA ARG A 70 0.90 -11.82 -12.65
C ARG A 70 1.81 -11.65 -13.88
N GLY A 71 1.28 -11.71 -15.08
CA GLY A 71 2.04 -11.40 -16.31
C GLY A 71 1.91 -9.96 -16.80
N THR A 72 1.33 -9.06 -16.02
CA THR A 72 1.11 -7.66 -16.41
C THR A 72 2.39 -6.83 -16.28
N SER A 73 2.50 -5.77 -17.11
CA SER A 73 3.56 -4.76 -16.98
C SER A 73 3.30 -3.70 -15.88
N LYS A 74 2.27 -3.91 -15.04
CA LYS A 74 1.98 -3.06 -13.90
C LYS A 74 2.95 -3.35 -12.75
N GLN A 75 3.11 -2.39 -11.86
CA GLN A 75 3.94 -2.52 -10.67
C GLN A 75 3.22 -3.37 -9.63
N PRO A 76 3.72 -4.54 -9.23
CA PRO A 76 3.16 -5.28 -8.13
C PRO A 76 3.42 -4.60 -6.79
N VAL A 77 2.46 -4.73 -5.89
CA VAL A 77 2.49 -4.20 -4.52
C VAL A 77 2.03 -5.31 -3.60
N PHE A 78 2.80 -5.57 -2.58
CA PHE A 78 2.44 -6.48 -1.50
C PHE A 78 1.90 -5.71 -0.31
N GLY A 79 0.89 -6.25 0.35
CA GLY A 79 0.27 -5.64 1.53
C GLY A 79 0.01 -6.62 2.64
N ILE A 80 0.05 -6.10 3.85
CA ILE A 80 -0.30 -6.79 5.09
C ILE A 80 -1.28 -5.89 5.84
N LEU A 81 -2.42 -6.43 6.24
CA LEU A 81 -3.41 -5.75 7.08
C LEU A 81 -3.63 -6.53 8.36
N CYS A 82 -3.38 -5.88 9.49
CA CYS A 82 -3.77 -6.43 10.78
C CYS A 82 -5.25 -6.16 11.04
N ARG A 83 -5.97 -7.08 11.66
CA ARG A 83 -7.39 -6.86 12.03
C ARG A 83 -7.62 -5.72 13.00
N SER A 84 -6.58 -5.22 13.65
CA SER A 84 -6.62 -3.93 14.37
C SER A 84 -6.85 -2.71 13.46
N GLY A 85 -6.85 -2.91 12.13
CA GLY A 85 -7.12 -1.90 11.11
C GLY A 85 -5.90 -1.21 10.52
N GLN A 86 -4.69 -1.57 10.94
CA GLN A 86 -3.45 -1.03 10.38
C GLN A 86 -2.99 -1.80 9.15
N VAL A 87 -2.48 -1.08 8.17
CA VAL A 87 -1.95 -1.59 6.89
C VAL A 87 -0.47 -1.25 6.77
N TRP A 88 0.28 -2.18 6.23
CA TRP A 88 1.59 -1.95 5.64
C TRP A 88 1.58 -2.39 4.17
N ALA A 89 2.24 -1.68 3.29
CA ALA A 89 2.35 -2.04 1.88
C ALA A 89 3.68 -1.56 1.27
N GLU A 90 4.23 -2.38 0.36
CA GLU A 90 5.51 -2.14 -0.32
C GLU A 90 5.42 -2.46 -1.81
N LEU A 91 6.15 -1.69 -2.63
CA LEU A 91 6.39 -2.05 -4.03
C LEU A 91 7.36 -3.23 -4.07
N ILE A 92 7.01 -4.26 -4.82
CA ILE A 92 7.82 -5.48 -4.97
C ILE A 92 8.16 -5.70 -6.44
N GLU A 93 9.17 -6.52 -6.71
CA GLU A 93 9.56 -6.86 -8.08
C GLU A 93 8.83 -8.11 -8.57
N GLY A 94 8.72 -9.12 -7.75
CA GLY A 94 8.04 -10.38 -8.00
C GLY A 94 6.97 -10.70 -6.94
N VAL A 95 6.27 -11.80 -7.13
CA VAL A 95 5.20 -12.28 -6.25
C VAL A 95 5.39 -13.76 -5.86
N GLU A 96 6.61 -14.26 -6.00
CA GLU A 96 6.96 -15.61 -5.61
C GLU A 96 7.27 -15.67 -4.10
N ALA A 97 7.49 -16.88 -3.58
CA ALA A 97 7.74 -17.08 -2.16
C ALA A 97 8.97 -16.29 -1.64
N GLU A 98 10.00 -16.19 -2.46
CA GLU A 98 11.25 -15.46 -2.20
C GLU A 98 11.03 -13.95 -2.06
N ASP A 99 9.99 -13.42 -2.72
CA ASP A 99 9.62 -12.01 -2.64
C ASP A 99 8.72 -11.73 -1.43
N LEU A 100 7.76 -12.62 -1.14
CA LEU A 100 6.68 -12.35 -0.18
C LEU A 100 7.06 -12.77 1.23
N GLN A 101 7.62 -13.97 1.42
CA GLN A 101 7.83 -14.55 2.74
C GLN A 101 8.81 -13.76 3.62
N PRO A 102 9.96 -13.23 3.12
CA PRO A 102 10.84 -12.41 3.94
C PRO A 102 10.17 -11.14 4.46
N ARG A 103 9.23 -10.58 3.68
CA ARG A 103 8.45 -9.41 4.09
C ARG A 103 7.44 -9.75 5.18
N ILE A 104 6.81 -10.92 5.09
CA ILE A 104 5.94 -11.43 6.16
C ILE A 104 6.75 -11.62 7.44
N GLU A 105 7.90 -12.30 7.36
CA GLU A 105 8.76 -12.56 8.52
C GLU A 105 9.26 -11.28 9.19
N LYS A 106 9.50 -10.23 8.42
CA LYS A 106 9.92 -8.92 8.93
C LYS A 106 8.80 -8.15 9.61
N GLN A 107 7.55 -8.27 9.10
CA GLN A 107 6.44 -7.42 9.50
C GLN A 107 5.44 -8.11 10.44
N VAL A 108 5.48 -9.44 10.55
CA VAL A 108 4.50 -10.21 11.32
C VAL A 108 5.21 -11.05 12.37
N LYS A 109 4.77 -10.94 13.61
CA LYS A 109 5.30 -11.75 14.71
C LYS A 109 4.96 -13.23 14.49
N LYS A 110 5.92 -14.11 14.76
CA LYS A 110 5.69 -15.58 14.77
C LYS A 110 4.55 -15.93 15.73
N GLY A 111 3.84 -17.00 15.44
CA GLY A 111 2.62 -17.39 16.16
C GLY A 111 1.34 -16.70 15.66
N SER A 112 1.45 -15.66 14.83
CA SER A 112 0.29 -14.99 14.24
C SER A 112 -0.41 -15.89 13.22
N THR A 113 -1.72 -15.64 13.00
CA THR A 113 -2.50 -16.26 11.94
C THR A 113 -2.43 -15.41 10.68
N ILE A 114 -1.98 -16.01 9.58
CA ILE A 114 -1.89 -15.39 8.26
C ILE A 114 -3.05 -15.90 7.41
N CYS A 115 -3.91 -15.00 6.95
CA CYS A 115 -4.96 -15.26 5.98
C CYS A 115 -4.49 -14.80 4.59
N SER A 116 -4.43 -15.70 3.62
CA SER A 116 -4.06 -15.43 2.23
C SER A 116 -5.02 -16.11 1.25
N ASP A 117 -4.92 -15.74 -0.03
CA ASP A 117 -5.47 -16.56 -1.11
C ASP A 117 -4.67 -17.88 -1.28
N THR A 118 -5.06 -18.69 -2.26
CA THR A 118 -4.43 -19.98 -2.58
C THR A 118 -3.15 -19.86 -3.39
N TRP A 119 -2.56 -18.67 -3.49
CA TRP A 119 -1.35 -18.47 -4.27
C TRP A 119 -0.15 -19.22 -3.71
N ARG A 120 0.61 -19.89 -4.59
CA ARG A 120 1.77 -20.71 -4.21
C ARG A 120 2.89 -19.94 -3.49
N GLY A 121 2.98 -18.62 -3.67
CA GLY A 121 3.96 -17.77 -2.96
C GLY A 121 3.84 -17.81 -1.45
N TYR A 122 2.69 -18.26 -0.92
CA TYR A 122 2.46 -18.44 0.52
C TYR A 122 2.69 -19.88 1.00
N THR A 123 3.01 -20.81 0.07
CA THR A 123 3.25 -22.21 0.44
C THR A 123 4.46 -22.31 1.36
N GLY A 124 4.33 -23.07 2.44
CA GLY A 124 5.41 -23.27 3.42
C GLY A 124 5.49 -22.21 4.53
N ILE A 125 4.64 -21.16 4.51
CA ILE A 125 4.68 -20.13 5.55
C ILE A 125 4.37 -20.69 6.95
N ALA A 126 3.59 -21.77 7.04
CA ALA A 126 3.32 -22.45 8.31
C ALA A 126 4.58 -23.03 8.93
N ALA A 127 5.51 -23.58 8.13
CA ALA A 127 6.78 -24.11 8.60
C ALA A 127 7.72 -23.02 9.19
N LYS A 128 7.42 -21.75 8.92
CA LYS A 128 8.15 -20.59 9.45
C LYS A 128 7.60 -20.09 10.80
N GLY A 129 6.66 -20.82 11.40
CA GLY A 129 6.12 -20.52 12.72
C GLY A 129 4.83 -19.68 12.71
N TYR A 130 4.04 -19.74 11.64
CA TYR A 130 2.75 -19.06 11.49
C TYR A 130 1.60 -20.07 11.40
N VAL A 131 0.41 -19.65 11.81
CA VAL A 131 -0.83 -20.37 11.49
C VAL A 131 -1.31 -19.88 10.14
N HIS A 132 -1.27 -20.72 9.10
CA HIS A 132 -1.70 -20.34 7.75
C HIS A 132 -3.16 -20.74 7.52
N ARG A 133 -3.97 -19.80 7.06
CA ARG A 133 -5.37 -19.99 6.69
C ARG A 133 -5.61 -19.52 5.27
N LEU A 134 -6.07 -20.44 4.43
CA LEU A 134 -6.39 -20.18 3.03
C LEU A 134 -7.85 -19.71 2.91
N VAL A 135 -8.07 -18.62 2.18
CA VAL A 135 -9.38 -18.09 1.81
C VAL A 135 -9.60 -18.35 0.33
N ASN A 136 -10.62 -19.15 -0.01
CA ASN A 136 -10.88 -19.50 -1.40
C ASN A 136 -11.98 -18.62 -1.99
N HIS A 137 -11.59 -17.63 -2.80
CA HIS A 137 -12.53 -16.73 -3.50
C HIS A 137 -13.40 -17.41 -4.55
N GLY A 138 -12.99 -18.60 -5.06
CA GLY A 138 -13.71 -19.30 -6.15
C GLY A 138 -15.06 -19.88 -5.76
N LYS A 139 -15.36 -20.02 -4.47
CA LYS A 139 -16.61 -20.60 -3.95
C LYS A 139 -17.58 -19.57 -3.36
N HIS A 140 -17.44 -18.29 -3.67
CA HIS A 140 -18.20 -17.20 -3.01
C HIS A 140 -18.06 -17.18 -1.47
N GLU A 141 -17.07 -17.85 -0.93
CA GLU A 141 -16.72 -17.80 0.48
C GLU A 141 -15.90 -16.54 0.74
N TYR A 142 -16.58 -15.39 0.87
CA TYR A 142 -15.97 -14.13 1.29
C TYR A 142 -15.45 -14.17 2.74
N SER A 143 -15.90 -15.16 3.50
CA SER A 143 -15.32 -15.56 4.78
C SER A 143 -15.58 -17.05 4.99
N ASP A 144 -14.66 -17.79 5.61
CA ASP A 144 -15.05 -19.04 6.21
C ASP A 144 -16.00 -18.75 7.39
N ARG A 145 -16.88 -19.71 7.76
CA ARG A 145 -17.80 -19.56 8.91
C ARG A 145 -17.07 -19.25 10.23
N LYS A 146 -15.75 -19.30 10.24
CA LYS A 146 -14.84 -18.97 11.36
C LYS A 146 -14.30 -17.55 11.31
N GLY A 147 -14.81 -16.69 10.40
CA GLY A 147 -14.45 -15.29 10.30
C GLY A 147 -13.11 -15.00 9.62
N ASN A 148 -12.49 -15.97 8.92
CA ASN A 148 -11.29 -15.71 8.13
C ASN A 148 -11.69 -15.10 6.77
N HIS A 149 -11.09 -13.96 6.43
CA HIS A 149 -11.32 -13.26 5.18
C HIS A 149 -10.10 -12.38 4.85
N ILE A 150 -10.04 -11.88 3.62
CA ILE A 150 -9.07 -10.87 3.16
C ILE A 150 -9.77 -9.59 2.68
N ASN A 151 -11.04 -9.42 3.06
CA ASN A 151 -11.89 -8.29 2.62
C ASN A 151 -11.36 -6.95 3.10
N GLY A 152 -10.64 -6.91 4.22
CA GLY A 152 -10.05 -5.68 4.75
C GLY A 152 -8.97 -5.15 3.82
N LEU A 153 -8.09 -6.05 3.37
CA LEU A 153 -7.01 -5.67 2.45
C LEU A 153 -7.54 -5.37 1.04
N GLU A 154 -8.56 -6.10 0.56
CA GLU A 154 -9.26 -5.76 -0.70
C GLU A 154 -9.90 -4.36 -0.63
N GLY A 155 -10.52 -4.02 0.49
CA GLY A 155 -11.06 -2.68 0.75
C GLY A 155 -9.98 -1.60 0.69
N PHE A 156 -8.80 -1.86 1.28
CA PHE A 156 -7.64 -0.97 1.17
C PHE A 156 -7.17 -0.83 -0.28
N TRP A 157 -7.08 -1.92 -1.05
CA TRP A 157 -6.72 -1.85 -2.47
C TRP A 157 -7.70 -1.02 -3.30
N GLY A 158 -8.99 -1.16 -3.03
CA GLY A 158 -10.02 -0.33 -3.65
C GLY A 158 -9.84 1.16 -3.35
N TYR A 159 -9.58 1.50 -2.08
CA TYR A 159 -9.25 2.86 -1.65
C TYR A 159 -8.00 3.38 -2.37
N LEU A 160 -6.88 2.65 -2.30
CA LEU A 160 -5.60 3.03 -2.89
C LEU A 160 -5.71 3.28 -4.40
N LYS A 161 -6.33 2.36 -5.13
CA LYS A 161 -6.51 2.46 -6.60
C LYS A 161 -7.33 3.68 -6.99
N ARG A 162 -8.42 3.98 -6.28
CA ARG A 162 -9.23 5.19 -6.53
C ARG A 162 -8.42 6.47 -6.30
N LYS A 163 -7.68 6.54 -5.19
CA LYS A 163 -6.85 7.70 -4.84
C LYS A 163 -5.73 7.93 -5.85
N MET A 164 -5.05 6.88 -6.27
CA MET A 164 -3.99 6.98 -7.28
C MET A 164 -4.52 7.33 -8.67
N ALA A 165 -5.67 6.80 -9.07
CA ALA A 165 -6.30 7.13 -10.35
C ALA A 165 -6.67 8.62 -10.44
N ALA A 166 -7.13 9.22 -9.34
CA ALA A 166 -7.47 10.64 -9.27
C ALA A 166 -6.26 11.58 -9.47
N LYS A 167 -5.02 11.08 -9.44
CA LYS A 167 -3.81 11.88 -9.70
C LYS A 167 -3.49 12.03 -11.20
N GLY A 168 -4.27 11.41 -12.09
CA GLY A 168 -4.07 11.51 -13.56
C GLY A 168 -2.80 10.84 -14.09
N GLY A 169 -2.01 10.23 -13.23
CA GLY A 169 -0.75 9.55 -13.54
C GLY A 169 0.35 9.88 -12.54
N ILE A 170 1.06 8.84 -12.11
CA ILE A 170 2.18 8.96 -11.18
C ILE A 170 3.41 8.36 -11.85
N ARG A 171 4.53 9.11 -11.86
CA ARG A 171 5.80 8.60 -12.37
C ARG A 171 6.25 7.39 -11.54
N LYS A 172 6.77 6.35 -12.21
CA LYS A 172 7.21 5.12 -11.52
C LYS A 172 8.21 5.40 -10.39
N SER A 173 9.15 6.32 -10.60
CA SER A 173 10.15 6.73 -9.60
C SER A 173 9.55 7.40 -8.34
N ARG A 174 8.31 7.88 -8.39
CA ARG A 174 7.63 8.51 -7.25
C ARG A 174 6.51 7.66 -6.66
N LEU A 175 6.26 6.48 -7.22
CA LEU A 175 5.12 5.64 -6.84
C LEU A 175 5.18 5.23 -5.37
N HIS A 176 6.39 4.93 -4.85
CA HIS A 176 6.60 4.59 -3.45
C HIS A 176 6.18 5.72 -2.49
N LEU A 177 6.40 6.99 -2.86
CA LEU A 177 6.01 8.15 -2.04
C LEU A 177 4.49 8.27 -1.92
N TYR A 178 3.78 8.04 -3.03
CA TYR A 178 2.31 8.05 -3.01
C TYR A 178 1.74 6.82 -2.29
N LEU A 179 2.37 5.65 -2.43
CA LEU A 179 1.99 4.47 -1.66
C LEU A 179 2.11 4.75 -0.16
N GLY A 180 3.25 5.28 0.30
CA GLY A 180 3.47 5.66 1.70
C GLY A 180 2.47 6.69 2.19
N GLU A 181 2.17 7.74 1.39
CA GLU A 181 1.13 8.73 1.73
C GLU A 181 -0.22 8.04 1.98
N TYR A 182 -0.67 7.13 1.09
CA TYR A 182 -1.99 6.53 1.22
C TYR A 182 -2.06 5.43 2.28
N VAL A 183 -0.96 4.72 2.55
CA VAL A 183 -0.84 3.84 3.72
C VAL A 183 -0.96 4.66 5.01
N TRP A 184 -0.20 5.76 5.12
CA TRP A 184 -0.26 6.64 6.28
C TRP A 184 -1.66 7.19 6.51
N ARG A 185 -2.30 7.75 5.49
CA ARG A 185 -3.66 8.29 5.56
C ARG A 185 -4.70 7.24 5.94
N TYR A 186 -4.55 6.02 5.44
CA TYR A 186 -5.46 4.92 5.79
C TYR A 186 -5.33 4.54 7.26
N ASN A 187 -4.10 4.44 7.75
CA ASN A 187 -3.81 4.09 9.13
C ASN A 187 -4.27 5.16 10.15
N HIS A 188 -4.39 6.41 9.71
CA HIS A 188 -4.77 7.54 10.57
C HIS A 188 -6.15 8.12 10.23
N LYS A 189 -6.97 7.39 9.46
CA LYS A 189 -8.28 7.87 8.98
C LYS A 189 -9.29 8.18 10.07
N LEU A 190 -9.15 7.60 11.25
CA LEU A 190 -10.03 7.82 12.39
C LEU A 190 -9.61 9.01 13.26
N LEU A 191 -8.41 9.53 13.06
CA LEU A 191 -7.92 10.71 13.78
C LEU A 191 -8.50 11.99 13.19
N SER A 192 -8.73 12.97 14.05
CA SER A 192 -9.07 14.34 13.63
C SER A 192 -7.94 14.96 12.80
N LEU A 193 -8.26 15.99 12.02
CA LEU A 193 -7.27 16.73 11.23
C LEU A 193 -6.14 17.31 12.11
N LYS A 194 -6.48 17.77 13.30
CA LYS A 194 -5.50 18.33 14.25
C LYS A 194 -4.54 17.28 14.79
N GLU A 195 -5.03 16.08 15.09
CA GLU A 195 -4.17 14.96 15.50
C GLU A 195 -3.25 14.52 14.36
N GLN A 196 -3.78 14.41 13.12
CA GLN A 196 -2.97 14.10 11.95
C GLN A 196 -1.88 15.16 11.72
N GLU A 197 -2.21 16.44 11.84
CA GLU A 197 -1.25 17.56 11.76
C GLU A 197 -0.15 17.43 12.81
N ASN A 198 -0.53 17.20 14.07
CA ASN A 198 0.44 17.05 15.17
C ASN A 198 1.38 15.85 14.92
N MET A 199 0.87 14.74 14.42
CA MET A 199 1.70 13.58 14.07
C MET A 199 2.66 13.90 12.92
N LEU A 200 2.20 14.57 11.87
CA LEU A 200 3.05 14.98 10.75
C LEU A 200 4.16 15.94 11.20
N ASN A 201 3.84 16.89 12.04
CA ASN A 201 4.83 17.80 12.60
C ASN A 201 5.93 17.04 13.37
N LYS A 202 5.55 16.06 14.20
CA LYS A 202 6.52 15.20 14.91
C LYS A 202 7.41 14.42 13.93
N LEU A 203 6.85 13.89 12.84
CA LEU A 203 7.62 13.17 11.82
C LEU A 203 8.58 14.11 11.06
N ILE A 204 8.14 15.33 10.73
CA ILE A 204 8.99 16.33 10.08
C ILE A 204 10.16 16.70 11.00
N PHE A 205 9.90 17.02 12.27
CA PHE A 205 10.95 17.32 13.24
C PHE A 205 11.94 16.17 13.36
N LYS A 206 11.47 14.94 13.53
CA LYS A 206 12.34 13.77 13.60
C LYS A 206 13.21 13.64 12.34
N HIS A 207 12.66 13.83 11.16
CA HIS A 207 13.39 13.71 9.89
C HIS A 207 14.49 14.78 9.79
N ILE A 208 14.18 16.04 10.10
CA ILE A 208 15.15 17.14 10.04
C ILE A 208 16.31 16.95 11.03
N TRP A 209 16.01 16.48 12.27
CA TRP A 209 17.05 16.27 13.30
C TRP A 209 17.82 14.96 13.17
N SER A 210 17.34 13.99 12.38
CA SER A 210 18.07 12.75 12.12
C SER A 210 19.03 12.84 10.92
N GLU A 211 18.97 13.90 10.13
CA GLU A 211 19.89 14.17 9.00
C GLU A 211 21.05 15.12 9.38
N ASN A 212 21.06 15.62 10.63
CA ASN A 212 22.16 16.37 11.20
C ASN A 212 22.91 15.51 12.24
#